data_d834f573c304220eb480cff5820522e4
#
_entry.id   d834f573c304220eb480cff5820522e4
#
_cell.length_a   1.000
_cell.length_b   1.000
_cell.length_c   1.000
_cell.angle_alpha   90.00
_cell.angle_beta   90.00
_cell.angle_gamma   90.00
#
_symmetry.space_group_name_H-M   'P 1'
#
loop_
_entity.id
_entity.type
_entity.pdbx_description
1 polymer ?
#
loop_
_entity_poly.entity_id
_entity_poly.type
_entity_poly.pdbx_seq_one_letter_code
_entity_poly.pdbx_strand_id
1 'polypeptide(L)'
;MDRKLLLIILDGVPWRNFRRLFGNLEGWVDSGEAQVWKHRAVLPSISASCYASIHTGVTPQEHGCTGNGNVFRLSHKDVFSQVREASGVTGAVTHSFWSQFFNRHPFDYVRDVEYDEPESKTINHGRFHSMTGYSKVNQMTPSDVDLFGTLTNLCLRFGLDYGVLHTCTLDSMGHRFHHDCEEMDHACFVMDEMLAPFIPRWRQLGYEVIVTADHGQDERGHHGGRSPLQQETALYYFGDAEGPKADAVIDQLQLAPTILNRMGAPIAETMKAKPFLK
;
A
#
# COMPACT_ATOMS: atom_id res chain seq x y z
N MET A 1 -14.72 4.00 -15.19
CA MET A 1 -13.35 4.55 -14.95
C MET A 1 -12.55 4.35 -16.21
N ASP A 2 -11.74 5.36 -16.58
CA ASP A 2 -10.93 5.25 -17.82
C ASP A 2 -9.76 4.29 -17.67
N ARG A 3 -9.27 4.12 -16.46
CA ARG A 3 -8.16 3.25 -16.10
C ARG A 3 -8.42 2.52 -14.79
N LYS A 4 -7.81 1.35 -14.66
CA LYS A 4 -7.84 0.52 -13.45
C LYS A 4 -6.47 0.55 -12.78
N LEU A 5 -6.43 0.58 -11.46
CA LEU A 5 -5.20 0.71 -10.71
C LEU A 5 -5.16 -0.21 -9.49
N LEU A 6 -4.01 -0.87 -9.29
CA LEU A 6 -3.69 -1.63 -8.08
C LEU A 6 -2.57 -0.94 -7.29
N LEU A 7 -2.78 -0.76 -6.01
CA LEU A 7 -1.77 -0.31 -5.05
C LEU A 7 -1.33 -1.48 -4.17
N ILE A 8 -0.07 -1.85 -4.26
CA ILE A 8 0.55 -2.94 -3.50
C ILE A 8 1.47 -2.33 -2.46
N ILE A 9 1.19 -2.56 -1.19
CA ILE A 9 1.95 -2.03 -0.06
C ILE A 9 2.66 -3.20 0.65
N LEU A 10 3.98 -3.21 0.58
CA LEU A 10 4.84 -4.14 1.30
C LEU A 10 5.33 -3.44 2.57
N ASP A 11 4.70 -3.73 3.72
CA ASP A 11 4.92 -2.99 4.97
C ASP A 11 6.39 -3.00 5.42
N GLY A 12 6.89 -1.85 5.84
CA GLY A 12 8.14 -1.72 6.59
C GLY A 12 9.43 -1.84 5.78
N VAL A 13 9.42 -1.67 4.45
CA VAL A 13 10.61 -1.90 3.60
C VAL A 13 11.35 -0.60 3.28
N PRO A 14 12.62 -0.43 3.76
CA PRO A 14 13.44 0.73 3.42
C PRO A 14 13.84 0.75 1.93
N TRP A 15 14.08 1.96 1.41
CA TRP A 15 14.61 2.20 0.06
C TRP A 15 15.80 1.30 -0.29
N ARG A 16 16.80 1.20 0.61
CA ARG A 16 18.01 0.41 0.35
C ARG A 16 17.72 -1.08 0.14
N ASN A 17 16.73 -1.66 0.88
CA ASN A 17 16.38 -3.07 0.78
C ASN A 17 15.65 -3.34 -0.54
N PHE A 18 14.72 -2.47 -0.94
CA PHE A 18 14.11 -2.56 -2.26
C PHE A 18 15.17 -2.58 -3.37
N ARG A 19 16.04 -1.57 -3.41
CA ARG A 19 17.04 -1.40 -4.48
C ARG A 19 18.11 -2.48 -4.52
N ARG A 20 18.33 -3.18 -3.42
CA ARG A 20 19.35 -4.23 -3.31
C ARG A 20 18.80 -5.64 -3.51
N LEU A 21 17.57 -5.90 -3.12
CA LEU A 21 17.09 -7.26 -2.91
C LEU A 21 15.89 -7.65 -3.78
N PHE A 22 15.19 -6.69 -4.37
CA PHE A 22 14.05 -6.95 -5.25
C PHE A 22 14.50 -7.00 -6.71
N GLY A 23 15.19 -8.10 -7.06
CA GLY A 23 15.84 -8.24 -8.36
C GLY A 23 14.87 -8.26 -9.54
N ASN A 24 13.66 -8.80 -9.38
CA ASN A 24 12.63 -8.78 -10.42
C ASN A 24 12.11 -7.36 -10.66
N LEU A 25 11.81 -6.60 -9.57
CA LEU A 25 11.37 -5.21 -9.70
C LEU A 25 12.44 -4.33 -10.37
N GLU A 26 13.70 -4.48 -9.98
CA GLU A 26 14.83 -3.77 -10.58
C GLU A 26 15.04 -4.16 -12.05
N GLY A 27 14.91 -5.44 -12.38
CA GLY A 27 15.01 -5.91 -13.75
C GLY A 27 13.98 -5.27 -14.69
N TRP A 28 12.74 -5.01 -14.21
CA TRP A 28 11.74 -4.27 -14.99
C TRP A 28 12.05 -2.78 -15.10
N VAL A 29 12.72 -2.19 -14.11
CA VAL A 29 13.22 -0.81 -14.24
C VAL A 29 14.33 -0.74 -15.29
N ASP A 30 15.27 -1.69 -15.26
CA ASP A 30 16.38 -1.76 -16.21
C ASP A 30 15.91 -2.01 -17.64
N SER A 31 14.83 -2.80 -17.85
CA SER A 31 14.21 -3.04 -19.16
C SER A 31 13.31 -1.89 -19.64
N GLY A 32 13.01 -0.91 -18.78
CA GLY A 32 12.11 0.21 -19.07
C GLY A 32 10.62 -0.14 -18.97
N GLU A 33 10.27 -1.30 -18.43
CA GLU A 33 8.88 -1.71 -18.19
C GLU A 33 8.29 -1.11 -16.93
N ALA A 34 9.15 -0.64 -16.00
CA ALA A 34 8.77 0.06 -14.78
C ALA A 34 9.58 1.35 -14.59
N GLN A 35 9.02 2.27 -13.83
CA GLN A 35 9.70 3.45 -13.32
C GLN A 35 9.84 3.32 -11.80
N VAL A 36 10.90 3.85 -11.21
CA VAL A 36 11.12 3.81 -9.76
C VAL A 36 11.57 5.16 -9.22
N TRP A 37 11.03 5.53 -8.06
CA TRP A 37 11.43 6.74 -7.32
C TRP A 37 11.57 6.41 -5.83
N LYS A 38 12.35 7.26 -5.18
CA LYS A 38 12.34 7.31 -3.73
C LYS A 38 10.99 7.85 -3.26
N HIS A 39 10.34 7.15 -2.33
CA HIS A 39 9.08 7.52 -1.72
C HIS A 39 9.30 7.88 -0.26
N ARG A 40 8.80 9.04 0.17
CA ARG A 40 8.98 9.53 1.53
C ARG A 40 7.70 9.46 2.32
N ALA A 41 7.72 8.64 3.40
CA ALA A 41 6.63 8.50 4.34
C ALA A 41 6.36 9.77 5.15
N VAL A 42 5.12 9.95 5.57
CA VAL A 42 4.73 11.00 6.54
C VAL A 42 5.35 10.75 7.91
N LEU A 43 5.20 11.71 8.80
CA LEU A 43 5.64 11.58 10.20
C LEU A 43 4.43 11.71 11.17
N PRO A 44 4.32 10.81 12.17
CA PRO A 44 5.22 9.68 12.42
C PRO A 44 5.11 8.60 11.34
N SER A 45 6.24 7.99 10.95
CA SER A 45 6.32 6.92 9.96
C SER A 45 5.89 5.58 10.59
N ILE A 46 4.61 5.51 10.94
CA ILE A 46 3.94 4.39 11.61
C ILE A 46 2.80 3.92 10.71
N SER A 47 2.63 2.61 10.59
CA SER A 47 1.70 1.96 9.65
C SER A 47 0.32 2.63 9.59
N ALA A 48 -0.42 2.75 10.70
CA ALA A 48 -1.75 3.35 10.70
C ALA A 48 -1.76 4.81 10.22
N SER A 49 -0.76 5.61 10.62
CA SER A 49 -0.61 7.00 10.18
C SER A 49 -0.35 7.09 8.67
N CYS A 50 0.54 6.22 8.17
CA CYS A 50 0.88 6.15 6.76
C CYS A 50 -0.29 5.64 5.91
N TYR A 51 -1.01 4.60 6.33
CA TYR A 51 -2.18 4.08 5.61
C TYR A 51 -3.27 5.13 5.44
N ALA A 52 -3.55 5.89 6.52
CA ALA A 52 -4.49 6.99 6.49
C ALA A 52 -4.04 8.08 5.50
N SER A 53 -2.76 8.50 5.56
CA SER A 53 -2.21 9.53 4.68
C SER A 53 -2.15 9.12 3.22
N ILE A 54 -1.77 7.86 2.92
CA ILE A 54 -1.73 7.30 1.55
C ILE A 54 -3.08 7.45 0.85
N HIS A 55 -4.19 7.25 1.58
CA HIS A 55 -5.52 7.26 0.98
C HIS A 55 -6.25 8.60 1.11
N THR A 56 -5.96 9.40 2.13
CA THR A 56 -6.61 10.71 2.31
C THR A 56 -5.84 11.87 1.69
N GLY A 57 -4.54 11.68 1.41
CA GLY A 57 -3.67 12.75 0.89
C GLY A 57 -3.45 13.91 1.87
N VAL A 58 -3.71 13.70 3.17
CA VAL A 58 -3.49 14.70 4.22
C VAL A 58 -2.56 14.18 5.32
N THR A 59 -1.98 15.07 6.09
CA THR A 59 -0.99 14.74 7.12
C THR A 59 -1.60 14.03 8.34
N PRO A 60 -0.80 13.26 9.11
CA PRO A 60 -1.27 12.66 10.37
C PRO A 60 -1.86 13.67 11.37
N GLN A 61 -1.37 14.90 11.37
CA GLN A 61 -1.91 15.98 12.21
C GLN A 61 -3.30 16.41 11.77
N GLU A 62 -3.57 16.41 10.45
CA GLU A 62 -4.87 16.79 9.89
C GLU A 62 -5.90 15.68 10.06
N HIS A 63 -5.58 14.41 9.74
CA HIS A 63 -6.54 13.31 9.88
C HIS A 63 -6.62 12.74 11.31
N GLY A 64 -5.69 13.09 12.21
CA GLY A 64 -5.72 12.76 13.64
C GLY A 64 -5.21 11.36 14.00
N CYS A 65 -4.90 10.49 13.04
CA CYS A 65 -4.33 9.16 13.31
C CYS A 65 -2.79 9.26 13.37
N THR A 66 -2.24 9.16 14.56
CA THR A 66 -0.79 9.34 14.81
C THR A 66 -0.09 8.07 15.29
N GLY A 67 -0.74 6.91 15.21
CA GLY A 67 -0.15 5.63 15.60
C GLY A 67 -1.13 4.48 15.60
N ASN A 68 -0.60 3.26 15.71
CA ASN A 68 -1.37 2.01 15.62
C ASN A 68 -2.40 1.80 16.77
N GLY A 69 -2.24 2.51 17.86
CA GLY A 69 -3.20 2.49 18.99
C GLY A 69 -4.36 3.49 18.84
N ASN A 70 -4.37 4.30 17.78
CA ASN A 70 -5.38 5.34 17.55
C ASN A 70 -6.03 5.19 16.17
N VAL A 71 -6.64 4.04 15.91
CA VAL A 71 -7.38 3.75 14.68
C VAL A 71 -8.86 4.04 14.91
N PHE A 72 -9.48 4.76 13.98
CA PHE A 72 -10.89 5.15 14.02
C PHE A 72 -11.42 5.41 12.61
N ARG A 73 -12.74 5.54 12.44
CA ARG A 73 -13.33 5.89 11.14
C ARG A 73 -12.94 7.32 10.74
N LEU A 74 -12.19 7.45 9.65
CA LEU A 74 -11.78 8.76 9.13
C LEU A 74 -12.98 9.51 8.52
N SER A 75 -12.99 10.83 8.71
CA SER A 75 -14.01 11.72 8.14
C SER A 75 -13.57 12.37 6.83
N HIS A 76 -12.29 12.31 6.50
CA HIS A 76 -11.74 12.87 5.26
C HIS A 76 -12.19 12.05 4.06
N LYS A 77 -12.37 12.72 2.94
CA LYS A 77 -12.48 12.06 1.64
C LYS A 77 -11.18 11.28 1.36
N ASP A 78 -11.32 10.12 0.78
CA ASP A 78 -10.22 9.20 0.50
C ASP A 78 -10.35 8.60 -0.90
N VAL A 79 -9.32 7.89 -1.36
CA VAL A 79 -9.31 7.31 -2.70
C VAL A 79 -10.51 6.40 -2.93
N PHE A 80 -10.88 5.53 -1.97
CA PHE A 80 -12.03 4.64 -2.15
C PHE A 80 -13.33 5.41 -2.32
N SER A 81 -13.58 6.41 -1.46
CA SER A 81 -14.80 7.23 -1.53
C SER A 81 -14.88 8.01 -2.84
N GLN A 82 -13.76 8.55 -3.34
CA GLN A 82 -13.74 9.31 -4.59
C GLN A 82 -13.93 8.40 -5.81
N VAL A 83 -13.35 7.20 -5.81
CA VAL A 83 -13.60 6.20 -6.85
C VAL A 83 -15.08 5.77 -6.84
N ARG A 84 -15.68 5.57 -5.66
CA ARG A 84 -17.10 5.26 -5.52
C ARG A 84 -18.01 6.39 -6.00
N GLU A 85 -17.69 7.65 -5.71
CA GLU A 85 -18.42 8.82 -6.22
C GLU A 85 -18.39 8.88 -7.76
N ALA A 86 -17.33 8.38 -8.38
CA ALA A 86 -17.23 8.23 -9.83
C ALA A 86 -17.83 6.90 -10.34
N SER A 87 -18.61 6.19 -9.53
CA SER A 87 -19.24 4.89 -9.86
C SER A 87 -18.25 3.74 -10.12
N GLY A 88 -17.02 3.84 -9.63
CA GLY A 88 -16.02 2.78 -9.72
C GLY A 88 -16.23 1.70 -8.67
N VAL A 89 -15.67 0.52 -8.93
CA VAL A 89 -15.68 -0.65 -8.04
C VAL A 89 -14.36 -0.72 -7.28
N THR A 90 -14.43 -0.83 -5.95
CA THR A 90 -13.26 -0.83 -5.07
C THR A 90 -13.08 -2.17 -4.37
N GLY A 91 -11.82 -2.56 -4.15
CA GLY A 91 -11.50 -3.77 -3.39
C GLY A 91 -10.27 -3.61 -2.51
N ALA A 92 -10.17 -4.42 -1.47
CA ALA A 92 -9.01 -4.45 -0.59
C ALA A 92 -8.73 -5.84 -0.05
N VAL A 93 -7.47 -6.22 -0.06
CA VAL A 93 -6.92 -7.40 0.63
C VAL A 93 -5.83 -6.88 1.56
N THR A 94 -6.21 -6.55 2.81
CA THR A 94 -5.36 -5.71 3.67
C THR A 94 -5.51 -6.06 5.14
N HIS A 95 -4.64 -5.49 5.98
CA HIS A 95 -4.84 -5.48 7.42
C HIS A 95 -6.17 -4.80 7.78
N SER A 96 -6.81 -5.22 8.87
CA SER A 96 -8.12 -4.74 9.34
C SER A 96 -8.22 -3.22 9.58
N PHE A 97 -7.09 -2.52 9.67
CA PHE A 97 -7.07 -1.06 9.81
C PHE A 97 -7.76 -0.35 8.63
N TRP A 98 -7.62 -0.87 7.39
CA TRP A 98 -8.33 -0.29 6.24
C TRP A 98 -9.85 -0.35 6.38
N SER A 99 -10.40 -1.48 6.86
CA SER A 99 -11.82 -1.55 7.15
C SER A 99 -12.23 -0.52 8.20
N GLN A 100 -11.43 -0.34 9.25
CA GLN A 100 -11.72 0.61 10.32
C GLN A 100 -11.64 2.07 9.84
N PHE A 101 -10.67 2.41 9.01
CA PHE A 101 -10.52 3.76 8.47
C PHE A 101 -11.62 4.13 7.48
N PHE A 102 -11.98 3.21 6.57
CA PHE A 102 -12.74 3.54 5.38
C PHE A 102 -14.14 2.95 5.33
N ASN A 103 -14.46 1.96 6.17
CA ASN A 103 -15.80 1.39 6.26
C ASN A 103 -16.41 1.56 7.65
N ARG A 104 -15.97 0.75 8.63
CA ARG A 104 -16.58 0.71 9.95
C ARG A 104 -15.56 0.54 11.07
N HIS A 105 -15.72 1.33 12.11
CA HIS A 105 -15.01 1.20 13.37
C HIS A 105 -16.00 1.02 14.54
N PRO A 106 -15.75 0.15 15.54
CA PRO A 106 -14.63 -0.82 15.61
C PRO A 106 -14.82 -1.98 14.61
N PHE A 107 -13.72 -2.68 14.32
CA PHE A 107 -13.71 -3.87 13.44
C PHE A 107 -14.45 -5.04 14.11
N ASP A 108 -15.37 -5.64 13.40
CA ASP A 108 -16.08 -6.83 13.85
C ASP A 108 -15.47 -8.06 13.17
N TYR A 109 -14.81 -8.89 13.96
CA TYR A 109 -14.09 -10.09 13.47
C TYR A 109 -15.01 -11.19 12.90
N VAL A 110 -16.31 -11.02 12.93
CA VAL A 110 -17.28 -11.94 12.29
C VAL A 110 -17.82 -11.35 11.00
N ARG A 111 -18.14 -10.06 11.00
CA ARG A 111 -18.85 -9.41 9.89
C ARG A 111 -17.92 -8.69 8.90
N ASP A 112 -16.78 -8.17 9.40
CA ASP A 112 -15.94 -7.30 8.61
C ASP A 112 -14.73 -8.02 8.00
N VAL A 113 -14.47 -9.29 8.34
CA VAL A 113 -13.32 -10.07 7.83
C VAL A 113 -13.42 -10.27 6.31
N GLU A 114 -14.60 -10.60 5.83
CA GLU A 114 -14.88 -10.83 4.41
C GLU A 114 -16.27 -10.36 4.06
N TYR A 115 -16.40 -9.56 2.99
CA TYR A 115 -17.69 -9.15 2.47
C TYR A 115 -17.61 -8.71 1.01
N ASP A 116 -18.76 -8.76 0.34
CA ASP A 116 -19.01 -8.27 -1.01
C ASP A 116 -20.29 -7.43 -0.97
N GLU A 117 -20.17 -6.14 -0.63
CA GLU A 117 -21.25 -5.20 -0.42
C GLU A 117 -21.08 -3.91 -1.26
N PRO A 118 -21.28 -3.99 -2.59
CA PRO A 118 -20.99 -2.88 -3.49
C PRO A 118 -21.84 -1.62 -3.25
N GLU A 119 -23.02 -1.76 -2.64
CA GLU A 119 -23.92 -0.62 -2.45
C GLU A 119 -23.71 0.10 -1.12
N SER A 120 -23.32 -0.64 -0.07
CA SER A 120 -23.29 -0.11 1.30
C SER A 120 -21.91 0.29 1.79
N LYS A 121 -20.82 -0.22 1.16
CA LYS A 121 -19.46 -0.03 1.64
C LYS A 121 -18.63 0.86 0.72
N THR A 122 -17.72 1.62 1.30
CA THR A 122 -16.74 2.43 0.57
C THR A 122 -15.68 1.55 -0.09
N ILE A 123 -15.19 0.52 0.62
CA ILE A 123 -14.50 -0.62 0.03
C ILE A 123 -15.58 -1.67 -0.26
N ASN A 124 -15.86 -1.94 -1.53
CA ASN A 124 -16.99 -2.80 -1.93
C ASN A 124 -16.73 -4.28 -1.66
N HIS A 125 -15.50 -4.73 -1.95
CA HIS A 125 -15.06 -6.12 -1.85
C HIS A 125 -13.87 -6.18 -0.91
N GLY A 126 -14.09 -6.62 0.32
CA GLY A 126 -13.08 -6.63 1.38
C GLY A 126 -12.66 -8.05 1.79
N ARG A 127 -11.37 -8.25 1.96
CA ARG A 127 -10.76 -9.42 2.60
C ARG A 127 -9.74 -8.88 3.59
N PHE A 128 -10.07 -8.91 4.86
CA PHE A 128 -9.27 -8.27 5.90
C PHE A 128 -8.68 -9.31 6.84
N HIS A 129 -7.42 -9.12 7.17
CA HIS A 129 -6.70 -9.95 8.10
C HIS A 129 -6.23 -9.14 9.30
N SER A 130 -5.88 -9.84 10.36
CA SER A 130 -5.15 -9.33 11.51
C SER A 130 -3.88 -10.15 11.69
N MET A 131 -2.88 -9.57 12.31
CA MET A 131 -1.71 -10.33 12.74
C MET A 131 -2.00 -10.99 14.08
N THR A 132 -1.47 -12.19 14.29
CA THR A 132 -1.56 -12.93 15.55
C THR A 132 -0.21 -12.98 16.24
N GLY A 133 -0.19 -13.36 17.50
CA GLY A 133 1.01 -13.43 18.32
C GLY A 133 0.90 -12.53 19.56
N TYR A 134 1.74 -12.80 20.54
CA TYR A 134 1.69 -12.09 21.81
C TYR A 134 2.76 -11.01 21.96
N SER A 135 3.59 -10.82 20.96
CA SER A 135 4.58 -9.74 20.91
C SER A 135 4.97 -9.43 19.47
N LYS A 136 5.61 -8.27 19.23
CA LYS A 136 6.11 -7.87 17.91
C LYS A 136 7.10 -8.87 17.30
N VAL A 137 7.87 -9.56 18.13
CA VAL A 137 8.86 -10.56 17.68
C VAL A 137 8.29 -11.94 17.48
N ASN A 138 7.01 -12.14 17.76
CA ASN A 138 6.31 -13.42 17.66
C ASN A 138 4.94 -13.25 17.01
N GLN A 139 4.86 -12.42 15.99
CA GLN A 139 3.67 -12.24 15.18
C GLN A 139 3.65 -13.29 14.06
N MET A 140 2.47 -13.76 13.75
CA MET A 140 2.19 -14.60 12.59
C MET A 140 1.39 -13.74 11.60
N THR A 141 1.86 -13.71 10.36
CA THR A 141 1.21 -13.01 9.26
C THR A 141 0.50 -14.00 8.35
N PRO A 142 -0.51 -13.56 7.58
CA PRO A 142 -1.05 -14.37 6.49
C PRO A 142 0.02 -14.67 5.45
N SER A 143 -0.18 -15.74 4.67
CA SER A 143 0.69 -16.07 3.53
C SER A 143 0.58 -14.97 2.46
N ASP A 144 1.70 -14.35 2.10
CA ASP A 144 1.72 -13.25 1.13
C ASP A 144 1.24 -13.69 -0.25
N VAL A 145 1.62 -14.89 -0.71
CA VAL A 145 1.17 -15.44 -2.00
C VAL A 145 -0.35 -15.66 -2.02
N ASP A 146 -0.95 -16.02 -0.89
CA ASP A 146 -2.40 -16.15 -0.78
C ASP A 146 -3.09 -14.79 -0.86
N LEU A 147 -2.48 -13.74 -0.31
CA LEU A 147 -2.98 -12.37 -0.44
C LEU A 147 -2.92 -11.90 -1.90
N PHE A 148 -1.82 -12.14 -2.62
CA PHE A 148 -1.70 -11.82 -4.06
C PHE A 148 -2.73 -12.58 -4.89
N GLY A 149 -2.91 -13.88 -4.63
CA GLY A 149 -3.93 -14.71 -5.28
C GLY A 149 -5.34 -14.21 -4.99
N THR A 150 -5.62 -13.81 -3.75
CA THR A 150 -6.91 -13.28 -3.32
C THR A 150 -7.25 -11.97 -4.03
N LEU A 151 -6.31 -11.00 -4.10
CA LEU A 151 -6.53 -9.77 -4.86
C LEU A 151 -6.79 -10.07 -6.33
N THR A 152 -6.01 -10.97 -6.94
CA THR A 152 -6.21 -11.37 -8.34
C THR A 152 -7.60 -11.96 -8.56
N ASN A 153 -8.09 -12.78 -7.62
CA ASN A 153 -9.42 -13.35 -7.68
C ASN A 153 -10.52 -12.27 -7.58
N LEU A 154 -10.36 -11.28 -6.69
CA LEU A 154 -11.28 -10.13 -6.63
C LEU A 154 -11.31 -9.36 -7.95
N CYS A 155 -10.15 -9.11 -8.55
CA CYS A 155 -10.05 -8.47 -9.87
C CYS A 155 -10.80 -9.23 -10.95
N LEU A 156 -10.67 -10.56 -10.99
CA LEU A 156 -11.31 -11.43 -11.98
C LEU A 156 -12.83 -11.53 -11.77
N ARG A 157 -13.27 -11.63 -10.51
CA ARG A 157 -14.70 -11.84 -10.18
C ARG A 157 -15.51 -10.59 -10.27
N PHE A 158 -14.97 -9.46 -9.82
CA PHE A 158 -15.73 -8.23 -9.64
C PHE A 158 -15.28 -7.09 -10.55
N GLY A 159 -14.18 -7.26 -11.28
CA GLY A 159 -13.69 -6.25 -12.21
C GLY A 159 -13.32 -4.95 -11.52
N LEU A 160 -12.59 -5.02 -10.40
CA LEU A 160 -12.22 -3.84 -9.61
C LEU A 160 -11.67 -2.72 -10.51
N ASP A 161 -12.06 -1.49 -10.25
CA ASP A 161 -11.41 -0.31 -10.82
C ASP A 161 -10.21 0.11 -9.96
N TYR A 162 -10.36 0.08 -8.63
CA TYR A 162 -9.28 0.33 -7.67
C TYR A 162 -9.16 -0.83 -6.68
N GLY A 163 -7.96 -1.40 -6.59
CA GLY A 163 -7.64 -2.45 -5.63
C GLY A 163 -6.43 -2.12 -4.78
N VAL A 164 -6.49 -2.46 -3.49
CA VAL A 164 -5.36 -2.33 -2.57
C VAL A 164 -4.99 -3.69 -2.01
N LEU A 165 -3.70 -3.97 -1.99
CA LEU A 165 -3.13 -5.10 -1.27
C LEU A 165 -2.11 -4.61 -0.26
N HIS A 166 -2.12 -5.19 0.93
CA HIS A 166 -1.14 -4.90 1.97
C HIS A 166 -0.66 -6.20 2.61
N THR A 167 0.65 -6.35 2.71
CA THR A 167 1.33 -7.46 3.39
C THR A 167 2.01 -6.96 4.66
N CYS A 168 2.15 -7.83 5.67
CA CYS A 168 2.78 -7.49 6.96
C CYS A 168 4.09 -8.25 7.21
N THR A 169 4.47 -9.17 6.32
CA THR A 169 5.56 -10.11 6.58
C THR A 169 6.90 -9.42 6.76
N LEU A 170 7.24 -8.45 5.89
CA LEU A 170 8.54 -7.79 5.94
C LEU A 170 8.70 -6.88 7.15
N ASP A 171 7.64 -6.17 7.56
CA ASP A 171 7.65 -5.40 8.82
C ASP A 171 7.86 -6.33 10.03
N SER A 172 7.14 -7.44 10.08
CA SER A 172 7.28 -8.44 11.15
C SER A 172 8.66 -9.08 11.18
N MET A 173 9.25 -9.37 10.01
CA MET A 173 10.62 -9.89 9.91
C MET A 173 11.64 -8.85 10.38
N GLY A 174 11.49 -7.59 9.97
CA GLY A 174 12.35 -6.50 10.42
C GLY A 174 12.30 -6.29 11.94
N HIS A 175 11.11 -6.34 12.54
CA HIS A 175 10.95 -6.29 14.01
C HIS A 175 11.62 -7.45 14.73
N ARG A 176 11.64 -8.63 14.10
CA ARG A 176 12.18 -9.86 14.70
C ARG A 176 13.69 -10.00 14.53
N PHE A 177 14.20 -9.72 13.33
CA PHE A 177 15.58 -10.05 12.95
C PHE A 177 16.42 -8.80 12.63
N HIS A 178 15.81 -7.62 12.58
CA HIS A 178 16.41 -6.36 12.13
C HIS A 178 16.65 -6.32 10.61
N HIS A 179 17.20 -5.22 10.07
CA HIS A 179 17.34 -5.06 8.62
C HIS A 179 18.73 -5.39 8.05
N ASP A 180 19.73 -5.65 8.88
CA ASP A 180 21.08 -6.01 8.45
C ASP A 180 21.41 -7.46 8.83
N CYS A 181 20.63 -8.41 8.28
CA CYS A 181 20.83 -9.83 8.54
C CYS A 181 20.37 -10.68 7.36
N GLU A 182 20.85 -11.91 7.32
CA GLU A 182 20.56 -12.89 6.27
C GLU A 182 19.07 -13.23 6.18
N GLU A 183 18.38 -13.30 7.32
CA GLU A 183 16.95 -13.62 7.39
C GLU A 183 16.10 -12.55 6.71
N MET A 184 16.45 -11.28 6.91
CA MET A 184 15.74 -10.18 6.26
C MET A 184 16.07 -10.09 4.77
N ASP A 185 17.32 -10.30 4.38
CA ASP A 185 17.72 -10.36 2.99
C ASP A 185 16.98 -11.49 2.25
N HIS A 186 16.89 -12.67 2.86
CA HIS A 186 16.14 -13.80 2.32
C HIS A 186 14.64 -13.49 2.24
N ALA A 187 14.05 -12.87 3.27
CA ALA A 187 12.63 -12.52 3.26
C ALA A 187 12.29 -11.51 2.13
N CYS A 188 13.14 -10.52 1.90
CA CYS A 188 12.97 -9.58 0.78
C CYS A 188 13.08 -10.28 -0.58
N PHE A 189 14.08 -11.15 -0.76
CA PHE A 189 14.24 -11.93 -1.98
C PHE A 189 13.01 -12.82 -2.24
N VAL A 190 12.53 -13.54 -1.23
CA VAL A 190 11.35 -14.42 -1.35
C VAL A 190 10.09 -13.59 -1.67
N MET A 191 9.94 -12.42 -1.06
CA MET A 191 8.81 -11.52 -1.35
C MET A 191 8.82 -11.09 -2.82
N ASP A 192 9.98 -10.70 -3.36
CA ASP A 192 10.12 -10.34 -4.77
C ASP A 192 9.78 -11.50 -5.70
N GLU A 193 10.28 -12.70 -5.40
CA GLU A 193 9.98 -13.92 -6.17
C GLU A 193 8.48 -14.29 -6.13
N MET A 194 7.82 -14.11 -4.97
CA MET A 194 6.38 -14.36 -4.84
C MET A 194 5.54 -13.31 -5.59
N LEU A 195 5.95 -12.05 -5.59
CA LEU A 195 5.23 -10.95 -6.24
C LEU A 195 5.40 -10.97 -7.78
N ALA A 196 6.59 -11.36 -8.25
CA ALA A 196 6.97 -11.30 -9.67
C ALA A 196 5.94 -11.91 -10.64
N PRO A 197 5.35 -13.09 -10.43
CA PRO A 197 4.39 -13.65 -11.39
C PRO A 197 3.04 -12.91 -11.43
N PHE A 198 2.71 -12.11 -10.42
CA PHE A 198 1.43 -11.42 -10.34
C PHE A 198 1.42 -10.09 -11.10
N ILE A 199 2.52 -9.35 -11.15
CA ILE A 199 2.59 -8.05 -11.84
C ILE A 199 2.24 -8.18 -13.32
N PRO A 200 2.86 -9.05 -14.13
CA PRO A 200 2.47 -9.24 -15.52
C PRO A 200 1.01 -9.68 -15.67
N ARG A 201 0.51 -10.52 -14.76
CA ARG A 201 -0.89 -10.94 -14.76
C ARG A 201 -1.84 -9.77 -14.57
N TRP A 202 -1.57 -8.88 -13.60
CA TRP A 202 -2.39 -7.68 -13.38
C TRP A 202 -2.30 -6.71 -14.55
N ARG A 203 -1.11 -6.55 -15.15
CA ARG A 203 -0.93 -5.76 -16.37
C ARG A 203 -1.75 -6.31 -17.53
N GLN A 204 -1.78 -7.63 -17.75
CA GLN A 204 -2.61 -8.29 -18.76
C GLN A 204 -4.11 -8.09 -18.52
N LEU A 205 -4.55 -7.96 -17.28
CA LEU A 205 -5.93 -7.62 -16.92
C LEU A 205 -6.27 -6.12 -17.08
N GLY A 206 -5.30 -5.31 -17.55
CA GLY A 206 -5.48 -3.89 -17.83
C GLY A 206 -5.23 -2.96 -16.65
N TYR A 207 -4.62 -3.45 -15.56
CA TYR A 207 -4.30 -2.61 -14.41
C TYR A 207 -2.97 -1.88 -14.58
N GLU A 208 -2.93 -0.61 -14.21
CA GLU A 208 -1.70 0.04 -13.76
C GLU A 208 -1.38 -0.48 -12.35
N VAL A 209 -0.09 -0.67 -12.05
CA VAL A 209 0.33 -1.20 -10.74
C VAL A 209 1.33 -0.26 -10.09
N ILE A 210 1.08 0.11 -8.85
CA ILE A 210 2.03 0.80 -7.98
C ILE A 210 2.45 -0.19 -6.89
N VAL A 211 3.75 -0.41 -6.73
CA VAL A 211 4.33 -1.19 -5.62
C VAL A 211 5.14 -0.24 -4.75
N THR A 212 4.87 -0.21 -3.45
CA THR A 212 5.58 0.65 -2.51
C THR A 212 5.59 0.04 -1.11
N ALA A 213 6.20 0.72 -0.15
CA ALA A 213 5.97 0.49 1.27
C ALA A 213 5.37 1.74 1.91
N ASP A 214 4.73 1.58 3.04
CA ASP A 214 4.14 2.67 3.82
C ASP A 214 5.20 3.45 4.60
N HIS A 215 6.23 2.77 5.12
CA HIS A 215 7.43 3.31 5.76
C HIS A 215 8.59 2.32 5.61
N GLY A 216 9.75 2.69 6.13
CA GLY A 216 10.88 1.79 6.30
C GLY A 216 11.15 1.52 7.78
N GLN A 217 12.24 0.80 8.07
CA GLN A 217 12.71 0.50 9.43
C GLN A 217 14.21 0.75 9.53
N ASP A 218 14.67 1.17 10.72
CA ASP A 218 16.10 1.33 11.00
C ASP A 218 16.82 -0.03 11.18
N GLU A 219 18.12 0.00 11.41
CA GLU A 219 18.94 -1.20 11.58
C GLU A 219 18.48 -2.08 12.75
N ARG A 220 17.71 -1.54 13.69
CA ARG A 220 17.19 -2.26 14.86
C ARG A 220 15.76 -2.77 14.66
N GLY A 221 15.20 -2.59 13.46
CA GLY A 221 13.83 -2.97 13.17
C GLY A 221 12.79 -2.02 13.81
N HIS A 222 13.15 -0.75 14.05
CA HIS A 222 12.22 0.24 14.58
C HIS A 222 11.80 1.21 13.47
N HIS A 223 10.55 1.66 13.54
CA HIS A 223 9.97 2.68 12.67
C HIS A 223 9.26 3.78 13.49
N GLY A 224 8.70 4.79 12.84
CA GLY A 224 8.01 5.91 13.48
C GLY A 224 8.84 7.18 13.56
N GLY A 225 10.14 7.08 13.30
CA GLY A 225 11.08 8.19 13.34
C GLY A 225 11.31 8.85 11.98
N ARG A 226 12.26 9.79 11.97
CA ARG A 226 12.61 10.61 10.81
C ARG A 226 13.93 10.24 10.14
N SER A 227 14.57 9.14 10.54
CA SER A 227 15.78 8.70 9.86
C SER A 227 15.48 8.31 8.41
N PRO A 228 16.42 8.43 7.48
CA PRO A 228 16.20 7.99 6.10
C PRO A 228 15.71 6.53 6.00
N LEU A 229 16.26 5.65 6.84
CA LEU A 229 15.86 4.23 6.85
C LEU A 229 14.41 4.01 7.30
N GLN A 230 13.89 4.87 8.18
CA GLN A 230 12.51 4.77 8.65
C GLN A 230 11.51 5.47 7.75
N GLN A 231 11.94 6.46 6.98
CA GLN A 231 11.05 7.33 6.22
C GLN A 231 11.13 7.12 4.70
N GLU A 232 12.29 6.66 4.17
CA GLU A 232 12.47 6.51 2.73
C GLU A 232 12.24 5.07 2.29
N THR A 233 11.31 4.89 1.36
CA THR A 233 10.97 3.62 0.72
C THR A 233 11.12 3.74 -0.79
N ALA A 234 10.78 2.69 -1.55
CA ALA A 234 10.68 2.77 -3.00
C ALA A 234 9.22 2.86 -3.45
N LEU A 235 9.00 3.48 -4.59
CA LEU A 235 7.75 3.47 -5.33
C LEU A 235 8.04 3.04 -6.76
N TYR A 236 7.59 1.85 -7.13
CA TYR A 236 7.62 1.34 -8.50
C TYR A 236 6.28 1.57 -9.16
N TYR A 237 6.31 1.99 -10.42
CA TYR A 237 5.11 2.19 -11.22
C TYR A 237 5.20 1.41 -12.53
N PHE A 238 4.20 0.60 -12.78
CA PHE A 238 3.99 -0.19 -13.98
C PHE A 238 2.78 0.38 -14.72
N GLY A 239 3.01 1.25 -15.66
CA GLY A 239 1.96 1.92 -16.43
C GLY A 239 2.55 2.71 -17.59
N ASP A 240 1.68 3.48 -18.28
CA ASP A 240 2.05 4.24 -19.47
C ASP A 240 2.25 5.74 -19.22
N ALA A 241 2.05 6.21 -17.97
CA ALA A 241 2.25 7.61 -17.62
C ALA A 241 3.73 7.96 -17.48
N GLU A 242 4.06 9.17 -17.88
CA GLU A 242 5.37 9.75 -17.61
C GLU A 242 5.45 10.29 -16.19
N GLY A 243 6.42 9.81 -15.42
CA GLY A 243 6.70 10.33 -14.08
C GLY A 243 7.77 11.44 -14.09
N PRO A 244 8.11 11.97 -12.91
CA PRO A 244 9.19 12.94 -12.77
C PRO A 244 10.55 12.29 -13.05
N LYS A 245 11.62 13.09 -13.02
CA LYS A 245 12.99 12.57 -13.15
C LYS A 245 13.29 11.49 -12.11
N ALA A 246 14.15 10.54 -12.45
CA ALA A 246 14.46 9.38 -11.60
C ALA A 246 15.04 9.73 -10.22
N ASP A 247 15.66 10.90 -10.06
CA ASP A 247 16.20 11.40 -8.79
C ASP A 247 15.17 12.15 -7.93
N ALA A 248 13.93 12.30 -8.40
CA ALA A 248 12.86 12.93 -7.64
C ALA A 248 12.50 12.11 -6.41
N VAL A 249 12.08 12.80 -5.37
CA VAL A 249 11.50 12.19 -4.17
C VAL A 249 10.01 12.43 -4.19
N ILE A 250 9.24 11.35 -4.18
CA ILE A 250 7.78 11.39 -4.13
C ILE A 250 7.34 11.48 -2.67
N ASP A 251 6.59 12.50 -2.32
CA ASP A 251 5.98 12.60 -1.00
C ASP A 251 4.77 11.67 -0.91
N GLN A 252 4.57 11.02 0.23
CA GLN A 252 3.48 10.07 0.44
C GLN A 252 2.09 10.70 0.22
N LEU A 253 1.95 11.99 0.50
CA LEU A 253 0.70 12.73 0.27
C LEU A 253 0.35 12.88 -1.22
N GLN A 254 1.31 12.65 -2.14
CA GLN A 254 1.05 12.70 -3.58
C GLN A 254 0.37 11.44 -4.11
N LEU A 255 0.36 10.33 -3.34
CA LEU A 255 -0.22 9.06 -3.81
C LEU A 255 -1.73 9.19 -4.07
N ALA A 256 -2.50 9.65 -3.11
CA ALA A 256 -3.96 9.78 -3.27
C ALA A 256 -4.35 10.60 -4.51
N PRO A 257 -3.88 11.85 -4.68
CA PRO A 257 -4.24 12.64 -5.85
C PRO A 257 -3.68 12.05 -7.16
N THR A 258 -2.54 11.35 -7.14
CA THR A 258 -2.00 10.70 -8.33
C THR A 258 -2.88 9.52 -8.76
N ILE A 259 -3.27 8.66 -7.84
CA ILE A 259 -4.17 7.52 -8.12
C ILE A 259 -5.49 8.03 -8.73
N LEU A 260 -6.12 9.02 -8.09
CA LEU A 260 -7.38 9.59 -8.57
C LEU A 260 -7.23 10.25 -9.94
N ASN A 261 -6.15 11.01 -10.16
CA ASN A 261 -5.85 11.62 -11.47
C ASN A 261 -5.70 10.55 -12.56
N ARG A 262 -4.95 9.47 -12.30
CA ARG A 262 -4.78 8.37 -13.26
C ARG A 262 -6.09 7.67 -13.60
N MET A 263 -6.97 7.54 -12.64
CA MET A 263 -8.26 6.89 -12.81
C MET A 263 -9.35 7.79 -13.42
N GLY A 264 -9.10 9.10 -13.55
CA GLY A 264 -10.12 10.08 -13.96
C GLY A 264 -11.19 10.31 -12.89
N ALA A 265 -10.87 10.04 -11.62
CA ALA A 265 -11.76 10.29 -10.49
C ALA A 265 -11.56 11.69 -9.90
N PRO A 266 -12.58 12.27 -9.23
CA PRO A 266 -12.44 13.57 -8.59
C PRO A 266 -11.37 13.56 -7.49
N ILE A 267 -10.49 14.56 -7.49
CA ILE A 267 -9.53 14.79 -6.40
C ILE A 267 -10.21 15.65 -5.33
N ALA A 268 -10.20 15.17 -4.09
CA ALA A 268 -10.81 15.91 -2.99
C ALA A 268 -10.07 17.22 -2.70
N GLU A 269 -10.80 18.26 -2.33
CA GLU A 269 -10.22 19.59 -2.02
C GLU A 269 -9.20 19.58 -0.87
N THR A 270 -9.28 18.58 0.01
CA THR A 270 -8.33 18.37 1.10
C THR A 270 -6.98 17.85 0.63
N MET A 271 -6.90 17.20 -0.53
CA MET A 271 -5.69 16.65 -1.12
C MET A 271 -4.88 17.77 -1.81
N LYS A 272 -3.99 18.44 -1.08
CA LYS A 272 -3.25 19.61 -1.55
C LYS A 272 -2.01 19.27 -2.38
N ALA A 273 -1.48 18.08 -2.24
CA ALA A 273 -0.33 17.63 -3.02
C ALA A 273 -0.69 17.45 -4.50
N LYS A 274 0.24 17.77 -5.40
CA LYS A 274 0.01 17.58 -6.85
C LYS A 274 0.29 16.14 -7.25
N PRO A 275 -0.50 15.56 -8.18
CA PRO A 275 -0.14 14.32 -8.83
C PRO A 275 1.29 14.35 -9.39
N PHE A 276 2.03 13.26 -9.24
CA PHE A 276 3.40 13.15 -9.77
C PHE A 276 3.47 12.45 -11.13
N LEU A 277 2.46 11.67 -11.50
CA LEU A 277 2.31 11.10 -12.85
C LEU A 277 1.48 12.06 -13.73
N LYS A 278 1.90 12.18 -15.01
CA LYS A 278 1.22 13.02 -16.00
C LYS A 278 0.20 12.26 -16.82
#